data_6e6838d3fea0ae8023da28b609201638
#
_entry.id   6e6838d3fea0ae8023da28b609201638
#
_cell.length_a   1.000
_cell.length_b   1.000
_cell.length_c   1.000
_cell.angle_alpha   90.00
_cell.angle_beta   90.00
_cell.angle_gamma   90.00
#
_symmetry.space_group_name_H-M   'P 1'
#
loop_
_entity.id
_entity.type
_entity.pdbx_description
1 polymer ?
#
loop_
_entity_poly.entity_id
_entity_poly.type
_entity_poly.pdbx_seq_one_letter_code
_entity_poly.pdbx_strand_id
1 'polypeptide(L)'
;SVKNLTGIVPNLFIPDYGSKLTTSIYIRGIGSRINTPSVGLYVDNIPYIDKSAFDFNYADIERIDILRGPQGTLYGRNTMGGLIKVHTKSPFTYQGTDIRMGAATYNNYNVSLTHYHRISDRFAFSTGGFYEHAGGFFENMTRNNEKVDKSNAGGGRFRGIYMPTSNLKIDMTLNYEYGDQGGYPYEYTGVTQGEETRPEYIGKIANNERSGYRRGLLNSGINIEY
;
A
#
# COMPACT_ATOMS: atom_id res chain seq x y z
N SER A 1 6.28 -0.66 0.66
CA SER A 1 5.02 -0.34 1.33
C SER A 1 5.11 0.98 2.07
N VAL A 2 3.99 1.70 2.16
CA VAL A 2 3.86 2.95 2.94
C VAL A 2 4.19 2.74 4.43
N LYS A 3 4.01 1.53 4.94
CA LYS A 3 4.36 1.14 6.32
C LYS A 3 5.82 1.43 6.69
N ASN A 4 6.74 1.35 5.73
CA ASN A 4 8.17 1.62 5.97
C ASN A 4 8.47 3.09 6.35
N LEU A 5 7.53 4.00 6.13
CA LEU A 5 7.68 5.41 6.50
C LEU A 5 7.69 5.62 8.02
N THR A 6 7.10 4.71 8.80
CA THR A 6 7.07 4.79 10.28
C THR A 6 8.47 4.91 10.90
N GLY A 7 9.46 4.22 10.35
CA GLY A 7 10.82 4.26 10.85
C GLY A 7 11.64 5.50 10.43
N ILE A 8 11.14 6.29 9.49
CA ILE A 8 11.88 7.39 8.86
C ILE A 8 11.29 8.75 9.24
N VAL A 9 9.97 8.83 9.40
CA VAL A 9 9.27 10.09 9.61
C VAL A 9 8.89 10.27 11.08
N PRO A 10 9.39 11.32 11.75
CA PRO A 10 9.04 11.58 13.15
C PRO A 10 7.54 11.82 13.34
N ASN A 11 6.99 11.20 14.39
CA ASN A 11 5.57 11.27 14.77
C ASN A 11 4.59 10.71 13.72
N LEU A 12 5.07 9.92 12.76
CA LEU A 12 4.25 9.10 11.89
C LEU A 12 4.27 7.66 12.42
N PHE A 13 3.10 7.07 12.61
CA PHE A 13 2.96 5.70 13.06
C PHE A 13 1.93 4.96 12.18
N ILE A 14 2.36 3.87 11.56
CA ILE A 14 1.52 3.03 10.72
C ILE A 14 1.64 1.60 11.24
N PRO A 15 0.78 1.20 12.19
CA PRO A 15 0.83 -0.15 12.75
C PRO A 15 0.48 -1.20 11.71
N ASP A 16 1.15 -2.33 11.80
CA ASP A 16 0.78 -3.51 11.03
C ASP A 16 -0.13 -4.41 11.86
N TYR A 17 -1.37 -4.53 11.43
CA TYR A 17 -2.36 -5.41 12.05
C TYR A 17 -2.47 -6.77 11.34
N GLY A 18 -1.49 -7.12 10.51
CA GLY A 18 -1.48 -8.38 9.76
C GLY A 18 -2.41 -8.42 8.54
N SER A 19 -3.03 -7.30 8.18
CA SER A 19 -3.95 -7.22 7.04
C SER A 19 -3.87 -5.89 6.32
N LYS A 20 -3.89 -5.93 5.00
CA LYS A 20 -3.99 -4.72 4.16
C LYS A 20 -5.31 -3.96 4.34
N LEU A 21 -6.39 -4.66 4.77
CA LEU A 21 -7.70 -4.05 5.00
C LEU A 21 -7.73 -3.08 6.18
N THR A 22 -6.87 -3.30 7.17
CA THR A 22 -6.91 -2.58 8.44
C THR A 22 -5.79 -1.56 8.58
N THR A 23 -5.21 -1.12 7.47
CA THR A 23 -4.15 -0.10 7.48
C THR A 23 -4.66 1.19 8.14
N SER A 24 -3.96 1.63 9.16
CA SER A 24 -4.27 2.86 9.90
C SER A 24 -3.04 3.74 9.93
N ILE A 25 -3.23 5.04 9.73
CA ILE A 25 -2.15 6.02 9.73
C ILE A 25 -2.40 7.01 10.86
N TYR A 26 -1.39 7.23 11.68
CA TYR A 26 -1.41 8.19 12.79
C TYR A 26 -0.30 9.23 12.58
N ILE A 27 -0.65 10.50 12.64
CA ILE A 27 0.30 11.62 12.66
C ILE A 27 0.12 12.38 13.95
N ARG A 28 1.16 12.49 14.78
CA ARG A 28 1.12 13.13 16.10
C ARG A 28 0.01 12.57 17.00
N GLY A 29 -0.25 11.25 16.92
CA GLY A 29 -1.30 10.57 17.68
C GLY A 29 -2.71 10.71 17.08
N ILE A 30 -2.92 11.57 16.08
CA ILE A 30 -4.21 11.71 15.40
C ILE A 30 -4.31 10.68 14.28
N GLY A 31 -5.26 9.78 14.39
CA GLY A 31 -5.50 8.70 13.44
C GLY A 31 -6.82 7.99 13.75
N SER A 32 -7.18 7.01 12.92
CA SER A 32 -8.38 6.20 13.13
C SER A 32 -8.13 4.74 12.77
N ARG A 33 -8.36 3.85 13.72
CA ARG A 33 -8.32 2.40 13.48
C ARG A 33 -9.60 1.89 12.84
N ILE A 34 -10.73 2.44 13.25
CA ILE A 34 -12.08 2.06 12.83
C ILE A 34 -12.66 3.28 12.12
N ASN A 35 -13.61 3.11 11.22
CA ASN A 35 -14.25 4.17 10.46
C ASN A 35 -13.33 4.84 9.39
N THR A 36 -13.67 6.05 9.01
CA THR A 36 -12.97 6.82 7.99
C THR A 36 -11.58 7.23 8.45
N PRO A 37 -10.61 7.32 7.55
CA PRO A 37 -9.27 7.77 7.89
C PRO A 37 -9.27 9.22 8.37
N SER A 38 -8.37 9.55 9.30
CA SER A 38 -8.12 10.92 9.76
C SER A 38 -6.91 11.56 9.08
N VAL A 39 -6.12 10.75 8.38
CA VAL A 39 -4.98 11.17 7.56
C VAL A 39 -5.28 10.84 6.12
N GLY A 40 -5.21 11.85 5.25
CA GLY A 40 -5.47 11.69 3.82
C GLY A 40 -4.28 11.01 3.11
N LEU A 41 -4.59 10.28 2.05
CA LEU A 41 -3.61 9.75 1.11
C LEU A 41 -3.98 10.19 -0.30
N TYR A 42 -3.01 10.78 -0.98
CA TYR A 42 -3.14 11.20 -2.37
C TYR A 42 -2.00 10.61 -3.20
N VAL A 43 -2.31 10.11 -4.36
CA VAL A 43 -1.32 9.67 -5.34
C VAL A 43 -1.52 10.44 -6.64
N ASP A 44 -0.51 11.18 -7.06
CA ASP A 44 -0.57 12.08 -8.23
C ASP A 44 -1.81 12.98 -8.22
N ASN A 45 -2.09 13.60 -7.06
CA ASN A 45 -3.25 14.46 -6.75
C ASN A 45 -4.62 13.76 -6.73
N ILE A 46 -4.68 12.44 -6.87
CA ILE A 46 -5.92 11.66 -6.78
C ILE A 46 -6.10 11.11 -5.37
N PRO A 47 -7.22 11.41 -4.68
CA PRO A 47 -7.45 10.96 -3.32
C PRO A 47 -7.76 9.46 -3.24
N TYR A 48 -7.16 8.79 -2.27
CA TYR A 48 -7.52 7.46 -1.83
C TYR A 48 -8.48 7.58 -0.65
N ILE A 49 -9.75 7.27 -0.87
CA ILE A 49 -10.81 7.58 0.08
C ILE A 49 -10.92 6.53 1.18
N ASP A 50 -10.72 5.28 0.83
CA ASP A 50 -10.83 4.15 1.75
C ASP A 50 -9.46 3.70 2.24
N LYS A 51 -9.34 3.49 3.55
CA LYS A 51 -8.09 3.07 4.17
C LYS A 51 -7.63 1.66 3.77
N SER A 52 -8.53 0.81 3.31
CA SER A 52 -8.17 -0.48 2.73
C SER A 52 -7.31 -0.35 1.47
N ALA A 53 -7.33 0.83 0.85
CA ALA A 53 -6.48 1.18 -0.30
C ALA A 53 -5.14 1.81 0.09
N PHE A 54 -4.87 2.03 1.39
CA PHE A 54 -3.66 2.74 1.84
C PHE A 54 -2.41 1.87 1.83
N ASP A 55 -2.53 0.56 1.89
CA ASP A 55 -1.40 -0.36 1.71
C ASP A 55 -1.37 -0.84 0.26
N PHE A 56 -0.59 -0.14 -0.55
CA PHE A 56 -0.40 -0.39 -1.97
C PHE A 56 1.08 -0.53 -2.31
N ASN A 57 1.36 -1.18 -3.42
CA ASN A 57 2.71 -1.34 -3.95
C ASN A 57 2.91 -0.50 -5.20
N TYR A 58 3.62 0.63 -5.04
CA TYR A 58 4.13 1.40 -6.16
C TYR A 58 5.65 1.19 -6.29
N ALA A 59 6.06 0.76 -7.45
CA ALA A 59 7.47 0.63 -7.79
C ALA A 59 8.07 1.93 -8.34
N ASP A 60 7.23 2.88 -8.72
CA ASP A 60 7.58 4.07 -9.49
C ASP A 60 7.49 5.39 -8.68
N ILE A 61 7.60 5.31 -7.36
CA ILE A 61 7.58 6.49 -6.49
C ILE A 61 8.82 7.34 -6.76
N GLU A 62 8.60 8.62 -7.03
CA GLU A 62 9.63 9.65 -7.11
C GLU A 62 9.83 10.33 -5.76
N ARG A 63 8.72 10.74 -5.11
CA ARG A 63 8.74 11.51 -3.87
C ARG A 63 7.49 11.24 -3.03
N ILE A 64 7.65 11.32 -1.72
CA ILE A 64 6.53 11.31 -0.77
C ILE A 64 6.62 12.57 0.09
N ASP A 65 5.57 13.37 0.08
CA ASP A 65 5.42 14.54 0.92
C ASP A 65 4.47 14.22 2.09
N ILE A 66 4.87 14.55 3.31
CA ILE A 66 4.07 14.33 4.51
C ILE A 66 3.78 15.67 5.18
N LEU A 67 2.53 16.09 5.07
CA LEU A 67 2.00 17.32 5.66
C LEU A 67 1.39 16.97 7.01
N ARG A 68 2.01 17.47 8.08
CA ARG A 68 1.60 17.15 9.46
C ARG A 68 0.73 18.24 10.03
N GLY A 69 -0.48 17.91 10.43
CA GLY A 69 -1.50 18.81 10.95
C GLY A 69 -2.69 18.96 9.99
N PRO A 70 -3.75 19.67 10.40
CA PRO A 70 -4.97 19.82 9.63
C PRO A 70 -4.73 20.40 8.24
N GLN A 71 -5.25 19.73 7.21
CA GLN A 71 -5.18 20.14 5.80
C GLN A 71 -6.56 20.26 5.15
N GLY A 72 -7.63 20.34 5.97
CA GLY A 72 -9.01 20.27 5.51
C GLY A 72 -9.44 21.37 4.56
N THR A 73 -8.83 22.56 4.64
CA THR A 73 -9.16 23.72 3.78
C THR A 73 -8.79 23.49 2.31
N LEU A 74 -7.71 22.77 2.05
CA LEU A 74 -7.22 22.52 0.68
C LEU A 74 -7.58 21.13 0.16
N TYR A 75 -7.63 20.14 1.06
CA TYR A 75 -7.77 18.73 0.68
C TYR A 75 -9.08 18.10 1.18
N GLY A 76 -9.92 18.86 1.87
CA GLY A 76 -11.24 18.43 2.29
C GLY A 76 -11.23 17.39 3.40
N ARG A 77 -12.16 16.42 3.33
CA ARG A 77 -12.37 15.40 4.37
C ARG A 77 -11.16 14.48 4.57
N ASN A 78 -11.12 13.84 5.73
CA ASN A 78 -10.12 12.83 6.09
C ASN A 78 -8.68 13.35 6.23
N THR A 79 -8.48 14.66 6.42
CA THR A 79 -7.15 15.28 6.50
C THR A 79 -6.94 16.06 7.79
N MET A 80 -7.62 15.65 8.87
CA MET A 80 -7.54 16.33 10.18
C MET A 80 -6.18 16.09 10.87
N GLY A 81 -5.61 14.90 10.76
CA GLY A 81 -4.29 14.56 11.31
C GLY A 81 -3.14 14.94 10.39
N GLY A 82 -3.41 15.05 9.11
CA GLY A 82 -2.41 15.36 8.10
C GLY A 82 -2.72 14.74 6.74
N LEU A 83 -1.72 14.79 5.86
CA LEU A 83 -1.83 14.32 4.49
C LEU A 83 -0.52 13.66 4.05
N ILE A 84 -0.62 12.52 3.38
CA ILE A 84 0.47 11.89 2.66
C ILE A 84 0.22 12.06 1.17
N LYS A 85 1.16 12.69 0.47
CA LYS A 85 1.14 12.82 -0.99
C LYS A 85 2.26 11.98 -1.59
N VAL A 86 1.89 11.05 -2.43
CA VAL A 86 2.81 10.22 -3.20
C VAL A 86 2.87 10.77 -4.62
N HIS A 87 4.07 11.06 -5.09
CA HIS A 87 4.33 11.49 -6.44
C HIS A 87 5.06 10.36 -7.17
N THR A 88 4.54 9.94 -8.29
CA THR A 88 5.21 8.95 -9.12
C THR A 88 6.03 9.64 -10.21
N LYS A 89 7.02 8.93 -10.75
CA LYS A 89 7.87 9.46 -11.82
C LYS A 89 7.04 9.93 -13.00
N SER A 90 7.32 11.13 -13.48
CA SER A 90 6.65 11.66 -14.65
C SER A 90 7.18 11.05 -15.94
N PRO A 91 6.33 10.54 -16.84
CA PRO A 91 6.77 10.02 -18.14
C PRO A 91 7.25 11.11 -19.09
N PHE A 92 7.12 12.39 -18.75
CA PHE A 92 7.75 13.48 -19.51
C PHE A 92 9.23 13.68 -19.18
N THR A 93 9.60 13.46 -17.91
CA THR A 93 10.95 13.72 -17.42
C THR A 93 11.78 12.46 -17.30
N TYR A 94 11.14 11.29 -17.11
CA TYR A 94 11.78 10.00 -16.99
C TYR A 94 11.37 9.08 -18.15
N GLN A 95 12.34 8.48 -18.81
CA GLN A 95 12.15 7.58 -19.96
C GLN A 95 12.85 6.25 -19.69
N GLY A 96 12.30 5.17 -20.22
CA GLY A 96 12.90 3.84 -20.11
C GLY A 96 12.06 2.84 -19.36
N THR A 97 12.68 1.77 -18.90
CA THR A 97 12.01 0.68 -18.20
C THR A 97 12.71 0.39 -16.88
N ASP A 98 11.98 0.49 -15.81
CA ASP A 98 12.42 0.07 -14.47
C ASP A 98 11.98 -1.37 -14.24
N ILE A 99 12.90 -2.24 -13.86
CA ILE A 99 12.65 -3.61 -13.43
C ILE A 99 13.19 -3.74 -12.00
N ARG A 100 12.37 -4.26 -11.10
CA ARG A 100 12.78 -4.57 -9.74
C ARG A 100 12.40 -6.00 -9.41
N MET A 101 13.34 -6.72 -8.82
CA MET A 101 13.15 -8.09 -8.36
C MET A 101 13.68 -8.20 -6.95
N GLY A 102 12.99 -8.96 -6.12
CA GLY A 102 13.41 -9.22 -4.75
C GLY A 102 13.05 -10.62 -4.33
N ALA A 103 13.92 -11.21 -3.52
CA ALA A 103 13.67 -12.47 -2.86
C ALA A 103 14.14 -12.39 -1.40
N ALA A 104 13.41 -13.06 -0.51
CA ALA A 104 13.72 -13.11 0.91
C ALA A 104 13.36 -14.48 1.49
N THR A 105 13.70 -14.71 2.76
CA THR A 105 13.33 -15.91 3.50
C THR A 105 11.82 -16.14 3.52
N TYR A 106 11.40 -17.33 3.94
CA TYR A 106 9.99 -17.75 3.99
C TYR A 106 9.27 -17.72 2.63
N ASN A 107 10.02 -18.05 1.56
CA ASN A 107 9.49 -18.07 0.20
C ASN A 107 8.84 -16.73 -0.22
N ASN A 108 9.46 -15.61 0.15
CA ASN A 108 9.02 -14.29 -0.27
C ASN A 108 9.72 -13.89 -1.56
N TYR A 109 8.96 -13.47 -2.56
CA TYR A 109 9.51 -12.89 -3.79
C TYR A 109 8.57 -11.86 -4.38
N ASN A 110 9.16 -10.90 -5.07
CA ASN A 110 8.43 -9.86 -5.78
C ASN A 110 9.12 -9.53 -7.10
N VAL A 111 8.31 -9.10 -8.05
CA VAL A 111 8.77 -8.56 -9.31
C VAL A 111 7.89 -7.39 -9.69
N SER A 112 8.48 -6.33 -10.20
CA SER A 112 7.75 -5.22 -10.80
C SER A 112 8.47 -4.70 -12.03
N LEU A 113 7.68 -4.23 -12.99
CA LEU A 113 8.15 -3.62 -14.23
C LEU A 113 7.32 -2.37 -14.48
N THR A 114 7.95 -1.26 -14.81
CA THR A 114 7.29 -0.03 -15.24
C THR A 114 8.03 0.55 -16.43
N HIS A 115 7.32 0.80 -17.51
CA HIS A 115 7.83 1.44 -18.72
C HIS A 115 7.30 2.86 -18.82
N TYR A 116 8.18 3.79 -19.19
CA TYR A 116 7.88 5.21 -19.37
C TYR A 116 8.24 5.61 -20.80
N HIS A 117 7.30 6.24 -21.46
CA HIS A 117 7.48 6.65 -22.83
C HIS A 117 6.87 8.02 -23.12
N ARG A 118 7.65 8.89 -23.72
CA ARG A 118 7.19 10.18 -24.23
C ARG A 118 7.00 10.05 -25.74
N ILE A 119 5.75 10.08 -26.19
CA ILE A 119 5.40 9.98 -27.61
C ILE A 119 5.65 11.30 -28.32
N SER A 120 5.34 12.42 -27.66
CA SER A 120 5.49 13.77 -28.23
C SER A 120 5.67 14.80 -27.12
N ASP A 121 5.86 16.06 -27.48
CA ASP A 121 5.90 17.18 -26.53
C ASP A 121 4.57 17.41 -25.79
N ARG A 122 3.49 16.77 -26.28
CA ARG A 122 2.15 16.92 -25.73
C ARG A 122 1.62 15.66 -25.05
N PHE A 123 2.21 14.48 -25.30
CA PHE A 123 1.71 13.25 -24.74
C PHE A 123 2.82 12.31 -24.29
N ALA A 124 2.72 11.87 -23.05
CA ALA A 124 3.57 10.86 -22.47
C ALA A 124 2.76 9.90 -21.59
N PHE A 125 3.21 8.67 -21.46
CA PHE A 125 2.56 7.69 -20.60
C PHE A 125 3.57 6.82 -19.83
N SER A 126 3.12 6.25 -18.75
CA SER A 126 3.77 5.13 -18.08
C SER A 126 2.78 3.98 -17.91
N THR A 127 3.30 2.77 -18.03
CA THR A 127 2.51 1.55 -17.79
C THR A 127 3.39 0.54 -17.07
N GLY A 128 2.82 -0.20 -16.17
CA GLY A 128 3.57 -1.18 -15.40
C GLY A 128 2.70 -2.19 -14.70
N GLY A 129 3.36 -3.19 -14.12
CA GLY A 129 2.71 -4.20 -13.32
C GLY A 129 3.66 -4.75 -12.27
N PHE A 130 3.08 -5.45 -11.31
CA PHE A 130 3.82 -6.11 -10.26
C PHE A 130 3.17 -7.44 -9.87
N TYR A 131 3.98 -8.29 -9.30
CA TYR A 131 3.55 -9.49 -8.60
C TYR A 131 4.37 -9.66 -7.33
N GLU A 132 3.71 -10.05 -6.25
CA GLU A 132 4.35 -10.37 -4.97
C GLU A 132 3.76 -11.66 -4.39
N HIS A 133 4.63 -12.45 -3.80
CA HIS A 133 4.29 -13.65 -3.08
C HIS A 133 4.98 -13.66 -1.72
N ALA A 134 4.23 -14.00 -0.67
CA ALA A 134 4.76 -14.30 0.64
C ALA A 134 4.29 -15.70 1.06
N GLY A 135 5.23 -16.58 1.37
CA GLY A 135 4.93 -17.98 1.72
C GLY A 135 4.35 -18.16 3.12
N GLY A 136 4.45 -17.12 3.97
CA GLY A 136 3.96 -17.13 5.34
C GLY A 136 4.97 -17.65 6.35
N PHE A 137 4.79 -17.22 7.58
CA PHE A 137 5.61 -17.59 8.73
C PHE A 137 4.85 -18.44 9.75
N PHE A 138 3.59 -18.07 10.04
CA PHE A 138 2.79 -18.70 11.08
C PHE A 138 2.24 -20.04 10.65
N GLU A 139 2.42 -21.05 11.51
CA GLU A 139 1.94 -22.41 11.28
C GLU A 139 0.67 -22.69 12.08
N ASN A 140 -0.32 -23.32 11.44
CA ASN A 140 -1.52 -23.77 12.12
C ASN A 140 -1.36 -25.23 12.55
N MET A 141 -1.20 -25.47 13.84
CA MET A 141 -0.98 -26.79 14.43
C MET A 141 -2.16 -27.75 14.25
N THR A 142 -3.38 -27.23 14.23
CA THR A 142 -4.60 -28.03 14.04
C THR A 142 -4.88 -28.37 12.58
N ARG A 143 -4.15 -27.74 11.65
CA ARG A 143 -4.32 -27.87 10.22
C ARG A 143 -3.04 -28.33 9.52
N ASN A 144 -2.41 -29.35 10.08
CA ASN A 144 -1.26 -29.99 9.47
C ASN A 144 -0.09 -29.02 9.17
N ASN A 145 0.13 -28.05 10.06
CA ASN A 145 1.13 -26.98 9.93
C ASN A 145 0.99 -26.11 8.66
N GLU A 146 -0.24 -25.95 8.15
CA GLU A 146 -0.51 -25.04 7.03
C GLU A 146 -0.09 -23.61 7.40
N LYS A 147 0.62 -22.93 6.47
CA LYS A 147 0.95 -21.51 6.63
C LYS A 147 -0.29 -20.64 6.47
N VAL A 148 -0.61 -19.83 7.48
CA VAL A 148 -1.88 -19.08 7.53
C VAL A 148 -1.77 -17.66 7.01
N ASP A 149 -0.59 -17.06 7.08
CA ASP A 149 -0.31 -15.67 6.68
C ASP A 149 0.28 -15.55 5.26
N LYS A 150 0.20 -16.64 4.47
CA LYS A 150 0.59 -16.59 3.05
C LYS A 150 -0.22 -15.55 2.28
N SER A 151 0.42 -14.89 1.34
CA SER A 151 -0.26 -13.92 0.49
C SER A 151 0.25 -13.92 -0.94
N ASN A 152 -0.64 -13.58 -1.86
CA ASN A 152 -0.34 -13.29 -3.25
C ASN A 152 -1.00 -11.97 -3.61
N ALA A 153 -0.28 -11.10 -4.30
CA ALA A 153 -0.87 -9.91 -4.88
C ALA A 153 -0.25 -9.62 -6.24
N GLY A 154 -1.03 -9.05 -7.11
CA GLY A 154 -0.58 -8.61 -8.41
C GLY A 154 -1.47 -7.52 -8.94
N GLY A 155 -0.91 -6.70 -9.82
CA GLY A 155 -1.66 -5.57 -10.35
C GLY A 155 -0.97 -4.89 -11.50
N GLY A 156 -1.68 -3.90 -12.05
CA GLY A 156 -1.18 -3.08 -13.13
C GLY A 156 -1.58 -1.62 -12.95
N ARG A 157 -0.78 -0.76 -13.56
CA ARG A 157 -0.97 0.68 -13.53
C ARG A 157 -0.76 1.27 -14.92
N PHE A 158 -1.57 2.27 -15.22
CA PHE A 158 -1.39 3.15 -16.35
C PHE A 158 -1.50 4.61 -15.88
N ARG A 159 -0.62 5.48 -16.37
CA ARG A 159 -0.72 6.93 -16.23
C ARG A 159 -0.46 7.57 -17.57
N GLY A 160 -1.36 8.41 -18.03
CA GLY A 160 -1.24 9.19 -19.26
C GLY A 160 -1.31 10.67 -18.96
N ILE A 161 -0.34 11.45 -19.47
CA ILE A 161 -0.32 12.90 -19.31
C ILE A 161 -0.45 13.51 -20.70
N TYR A 162 -1.47 14.35 -20.90
CA TYR A 162 -1.72 15.04 -22.15
C TYR A 162 -1.77 16.56 -21.94
N MET A 163 -0.98 17.27 -22.71
CA MET A 163 -0.88 18.74 -22.72
C MET A 163 -1.30 19.29 -24.09
N PRO A 164 -2.61 19.47 -24.33
CA PRO A 164 -3.11 19.99 -25.62
C PRO A 164 -2.60 21.41 -25.92
N THR A 165 -2.40 22.21 -24.88
CA THR A 165 -1.85 23.58 -24.94
C THR A 165 -0.79 23.75 -23.85
N SER A 166 -0.05 24.87 -23.87
CA SER A 166 0.93 25.19 -22.82
C SER A 166 0.30 25.40 -21.43
N ASN A 167 -0.99 25.71 -21.38
CA ASN A 167 -1.70 26.08 -20.15
C ASN A 167 -2.67 25.01 -19.67
N LEU A 168 -2.86 23.92 -20.43
CA LEU A 168 -3.79 22.84 -20.07
C LEU A 168 -3.05 21.52 -19.97
N LYS A 169 -3.12 20.90 -18.81
CA LYS A 169 -2.59 19.57 -18.54
C LYS A 169 -3.70 18.66 -18.03
N ILE A 170 -3.81 17.51 -18.65
CA ILE A 170 -4.74 16.42 -18.27
C ILE A 170 -3.87 15.23 -17.84
N ASP A 171 -3.99 14.82 -16.59
CA ASP A 171 -3.25 13.71 -16.01
C ASP A 171 -4.25 12.61 -15.59
N MET A 172 -4.19 11.48 -16.25
CA MET A 172 -5.11 10.35 -16.07
C MET A 172 -4.37 9.18 -15.45
N THR A 173 -4.94 8.58 -14.40
CA THR A 173 -4.41 7.37 -13.80
C THR A 173 -5.45 6.28 -13.72
N LEU A 174 -5.00 5.04 -13.90
CA LEU A 174 -5.78 3.83 -13.73
C LEU A 174 -4.90 2.80 -13.03
N ASN A 175 -5.35 2.30 -11.88
CA ASN A 175 -4.64 1.29 -11.12
C ASN A 175 -5.59 0.16 -10.76
N TYR A 176 -5.13 -1.07 -10.95
CA TYR A 176 -5.83 -2.25 -10.49
C TYR A 176 -4.88 -3.13 -9.69
N GLU A 177 -5.33 -3.58 -8.53
CA GLU A 177 -4.62 -4.54 -7.67
C GLU A 177 -5.58 -5.65 -7.25
N TYR A 178 -5.15 -6.87 -7.38
CA TYR A 178 -5.80 -8.03 -6.80
C TYR A 178 -4.89 -8.65 -5.76
N GLY A 179 -5.45 -8.99 -4.60
CA GLY A 179 -4.74 -9.64 -3.51
C GLY A 179 -5.56 -10.78 -2.90
N ASP A 180 -4.87 -11.89 -2.62
CA ASP A 180 -5.38 -13.03 -1.86
C ASP A 180 -4.44 -13.21 -0.67
N GLN A 181 -4.94 -12.97 0.54
CA GLN A 181 -4.16 -13.06 1.77
C GLN A 181 -4.79 -14.09 2.69
N GLY A 182 -3.96 -14.90 3.33
CA GLY A 182 -4.36 -15.82 4.38
C GLY A 182 -4.86 -15.11 5.63
N GLY A 183 -5.28 -15.88 6.60
CA GLY A 183 -5.90 -15.37 7.82
C GLY A 183 -4.99 -14.54 8.71
N TYR A 184 -5.57 -14.00 9.76
CA TYR A 184 -4.87 -13.20 10.75
C TYR A 184 -3.94 -14.08 11.58
N PRO A 185 -2.64 -13.82 11.59
CA PRO A 185 -1.66 -14.58 12.35
C PRO A 185 -1.60 -14.08 13.79
N TYR A 186 -2.71 -14.16 14.51
CA TYR A 186 -2.71 -13.87 15.95
C TYR A 186 -2.41 -15.14 16.72
N GLU A 187 -1.30 -15.16 17.43
CA GLU A 187 -1.00 -16.20 18.39
C GLU A 187 -1.45 -15.79 19.79
N TYR A 188 -1.88 -16.76 20.58
CA TYR A 188 -2.10 -16.58 22.00
C TYR A 188 -0.75 -16.64 22.70
N THR A 189 -0.30 -15.53 23.24
CA THR A 189 1.02 -15.45 23.91
C THR A 189 1.04 -16.07 25.32
N GLY A 190 -0.08 -16.60 25.80
CA GLY A 190 -0.15 -17.38 27.03
C GLY A 190 0.03 -16.59 28.34
N VAL A 191 0.05 -15.27 28.30
CA VAL A 191 0.20 -14.45 29.51
C VAL A 191 -1.14 -14.33 30.23
N THR A 192 -1.56 -15.40 30.88
CA THR A 192 -2.50 -15.32 32.01
C THR A 192 -1.62 -15.19 33.27
N GLN A 193 -1.54 -13.98 33.83
CA GLN A 193 -0.93 -13.69 35.14
C GLN A 193 0.28 -14.57 35.51
N GLY A 194 1.44 -14.30 34.90
CA GLY A 194 2.72 -14.85 35.34
C GLY A 194 3.21 -16.12 34.66
N GLU A 195 2.54 -16.65 33.64
CA GLU A 195 3.07 -17.71 32.81
C GLU A 195 3.91 -17.14 31.65
N GLU A 196 5.16 -17.57 31.54
CA GLU A 196 6.02 -17.24 30.40
C GLU A 196 5.46 -17.85 29.11
N THR A 197 5.53 -17.09 28.01
CA THR A 197 5.23 -17.61 26.67
C THR A 197 6.13 -18.82 26.39
N ARG A 198 5.55 -19.97 26.09
CA ARG A 198 6.33 -21.17 25.76
C ARG A 198 6.99 -20.98 24.41
N PRO A 199 8.33 -21.03 24.31
CA PRO A 199 9.06 -20.76 23.07
C PRO A 199 8.61 -21.64 21.88
N GLU A 200 8.16 -22.87 22.17
CA GLU A 200 7.69 -23.82 21.16
C GLU A 200 6.40 -23.41 20.44
N TYR A 201 5.65 -22.44 20.98
CA TYR A 201 4.41 -21.91 20.38
C TYR A 201 4.61 -20.60 19.62
N ILE A 202 5.80 -20.01 19.66
CA ILE A 202 6.10 -18.79 18.89
C ILE A 202 5.94 -19.07 17.39
N GLY A 203 5.14 -18.25 16.71
CA GLY A 203 4.83 -18.42 15.28
C GLY A 203 3.85 -19.54 14.97
N LYS A 204 3.17 -20.09 16.00
CA LYS A 204 2.15 -21.13 15.85
C LYS A 204 0.78 -20.64 16.28
N ILE A 205 -0.24 -21.10 15.57
CA ILE A 205 -1.64 -20.86 15.93
C ILE A 205 -2.42 -22.18 15.93
N ALA A 206 -3.58 -22.20 16.58
CA ALA A 206 -4.44 -23.38 16.69
C ALA A 206 -5.90 -23.00 16.36
N ASN A 207 -6.19 -22.78 15.06
CA ASN A 207 -7.52 -22.44 14.58
C ASN A 207 -8.09 -23.55 13.71
N ASN A 208 -9.34 -23.94 13.94
CA ASN A 208 -10.00 -25.00 13.18
C ASN A 208 -10.45 -24.54 11.78
N GLU A 209 -10.76 -23.27 11.62
CA GLU A 209 -11.30 -22.72 10.37
C GLU A 209 -10.22 -22.01 9.54
N ARG A 210 -10.38 -22.06 8.23
CA ARG A 210 -9.59 -21.25 7.32
C ARG A 210 -10.10 -19.83 7.37
N SER A 211 -9.22 -18.89 7.63
CA SER A 211 -9.47 -17.47 7.50
C SER A 211 -8.62 -16.90 6.38
N GLY A 212 -9.11 -15.86 5.76
CA GLY A 212 -8.42 -15.17 4.69
C GLY A 212 -9.33 -14.13 4.07
N TYR A 213 -8.77 -13.30 3.20
CA TYR A 213 -9.57 -12.37 2.42
C TYR A 213 -9.01 -12.19 1.02
N ARG A 214 -9.89 -11.83 0.11
CA ARG A 214 -9.57 -11.44 -1.27
C ARG A 214 -10.01 -10.01 -1.50
N ARG A 215 -9.16 -9.25 -2.16
CA ARG A 215 -9.44 -7.84 -2.46
C ARG A 215 -9.13 -7.57 -3.93
N GLY A 216 -10.12 -7.04 -4.65
CA GLY A 216 -9.90 -6.33 -5.91
C GLY A 216 -10.01 -4.84 -5.67
N LEU A 217 -8.98 -4.08 -5.96
CA LEU A 217 -8.96 -2.62 -5.82
C LEU A 217 -8.77 -1.99 -7.20
N LEU A 218 -9.78 -1.24 -7.64
CA LEU A 218 -9.70 -0.38 -8.82
C LEU A 218 -9.69 1.07 -8.36
N ASN A 219 -8.65 1.81 -8.73
CA ASN A 219 -8.55 3.24 -8.52
C ASN A 219 -8.30 3.94 -9.85
N SER A 220 -9.08 4.95 -10.14
CA SER A 220 -8.92 5.77 -11.34
C SER A 220 -9.20 7.22 -11.03
N GLY A 221 -8.57 8.10 -11.78
CA GLY A 221 -8.81 9.53 -11.63
C GLY A 221 -8.25 10.33 -12.80
N ILE A 222 -8.78 11.54 -12.91
CA ILE A 222 -8.34 12.54 -13.87
C ILE A 222 -8.10 13.83 -13.11
N ASN A 223 -6.91 14.39 -13.27
CA ASN A 223 -6.55 15.70 -12.75
C ASN A 223 -6.37 16.66 -13.94
N ILE A 224 -7.04 17.80 -13.88
CA ILE A 224 -7.00 18.83 -14.92
C ILE A 224 -6.44 20.09 -14.31
N GLU A 225 -5.33 20.56 -14.83
CA GLU A 225 -4.65 21.81 -14.44
C GLU A 225 -4.72 22.80 -15.61
N TYR A 226 -5.22 24.02 -15.35
CA TYR A 226 -5.33 25.09 -16.34
C TYR A 226 -4.63 26.35 -15.83
#